data_46f697170457d325c197450ba8e86e05
#
_entry.id   46f697170457d325c197450ba8e86e05
#
_cell.length_a   1.000
_cell.length_b   1.000
_cell.length_c   1.000
_cell.angle_alpha   90.00
_cell.angle_beta   90.00
_cell.angle_gamma   90.00
#
_symmetry.space_group_name_H-M   'P 1'
#
loop_
_entity.id
_entity.type
_entity.pdbx_description
1 polymer ?
#
loop_
_entity_poly.entity_id
_entity_poly.type
_entity_poly.pdbx_seq_one_letter_code
_entity_poly.pdbx_strand_id
1 'polypeptide(L)'
;MQIIIDGHKVPINPRVSKDLLITLKSIARSLHWGILYDTNRETVYINTKSASVPVPPHERPASSPAEAESNRLAGKTICIDPGHGGSDLGAIGPTGTIEKDNTLAIALLLCDKLEKNGATVIMTRETDRDVSMPDAETEVELGARVDIANGADADIFISIHNDSFTNPTAAGTTTFHYGHPESIRLANCIQKSLVEGLGTRDRGVRFASFFVIRYTKMPAVLVEVAFISNPEEEVVLASIDGRYKAAESIFQGIVKYFKV
;
A
#
# COMPACT_ATOMS: atom_id res chain seq x y z
N MET A 1 -10.19 9.47 -19.19
CA MET A 1 -9.68 8.09 -19.05
C MET A 1 -10.37 7.19 -20.06
N GLN A 2 -9.66 6.25 -20.67
CA GLN A 2 -10.18 5.24 -21.61
C GLN A 2 -9.90 3.85 -21.06
N ILE A 3 -10.76 2.87 -21.31
CA ILE A 3 -10.52 1.47 -20.95
C ILE A 3 -10.47 0.61 -22.23
N ILE A 4 -9.46 -0.23 -22.33
CA ILE A 4 -9.28 -1.21 -23.41
C ILE A 4 -9.19 -2.60 -22.78
N ILE A 5 -10.10 -3.51 -23.14
CA ILE A 5 -10.11 -4.89 -22.69
C ILE A 5 -9.85 -5.80 -23.88
N ASP A 6 -8.82 -6.64 -23.79
CA ASP A 6 -8.39 -7.56 -24.86
C ASP A 6 -8.27 -6.89 -26.24
N GLY A 7 -7.81 -5.63 -26.26
CA GLY A 7 -7.66 -4.82 -27.48
C GLY A 7 -8.93 -4.07 -27.92
N HIS A 8 -10.06 -4.28 -27.27
CA HIS A 8 -11.34 -3.62 -27.60
C HIS A 8 -11.60 -2.43 -26.68
N LYS A 9 -11.91 -1.27 -27.28
CA LYS A 9 -12.28 -0.06 -26.54
C LYS A 9 -13.65 -0.24 -25.91
N VAL A 10 -13.71 -0.06 -24.58
CA VAL A 10 -14.95 -0.10 -23.79
C VAL A 10 -15.47 1.32 -23.62
N PRO A 11 -16.73 1.62 -24.04
CA PRO A 11 -17.33 2.91 -23.77
C PRO A 11 -17.57 3.06 -22.26
N ILE A 12 -17.01 4.12 -21.67
CA ILE A 12 -17.19 4.44 -20.25
C ILE A 12 -17.77 5.84 -20.11
N ASN A 13 -18.57 6.03 -19.05
CA ASN A 13 -19.08 7.35 -18.71
C ASN A 13 -17.89 8.26 -18.34
N PRO A 14 -17.74 9.47 -18.90
CA PRO A 14 -16.62 10.37 -18.61
C PRO A 14 -16.52 10.81 -17.14
N ARG A 15 -17.52 10.53 -16.32
CA ARG A 15 -17.51 10.77 -14.87
C ARG A 15 -16.89 9.63 -14.04
N VAL A 16 -16.36 8.60 -14.70
CA VAL A 16 -15.71 7.49 -14.02
C VAL A 16 -14.41 7.98 -13.35
N SER A 17 -14.37 7.89 -12.04
CA SER A 17 -13.29 8.42 -11.20
C SER A 17 -12.04 7.51 -11.21
N LYS A 18 -10.93 8.02 -10.69
CA LYS A 18 -9.71 7.26 -10.44
C LYS A 18 -9.93 6.06 -9.49
N ASP A 19 -10.98 6.07 -8.67
CA ASP A 19 -11.39 4.96 -7.81
C ASP A 19 -11.67 3.69 -8.60
N LEU A 20 -12.19 3.82 -9.84
CA LEU A 20 -12.39 2.67 -10.72
C LEU A 20 -11.06 1.99 -11.06
N LEU A 21 -9.97 2.73 -11.19
CA LEU A 21 -8.66 2.12 -11.51
C LEU A 21 -8.19 1.21 -10.37
N ILE A 22 -8.38 1.63 -9.12
CA ILE A 22 -8.05 0.81 -7.93
C ILE A 22 -8.91 -0.45 -7.91
N THR A 23 -10.22 -0.29 -8.12
CA THR A 23 -11.17 -1.42 -8.18
C THR A 23 -10.82 -2.37 -9.34
N LEU A 24 -10.50 -1.85 -10.52
CA LEU A 24 -10.12 -2.66 -11.68
C LEU A 24 -8.80 -3.42 -11.44
N LYS A 25 -7.82 -2.80 -10.76
CA LYS A 25 -6.56 -3.47 -10.40
C LYS A 25 -6.81 -4.61 -9.41
N SER A 26 -7.66 -4.41 -8.40
CA SER A 26 -8.03 -5.46 -7.44
C SER A 26 -8.73 -6.63 -8.15
N ILE A 27 -9.72 -6.35 -9.00
CA ILE A 27 -10.44 -7.37 -9.78
C ILE A 27 -9.46 -8.13 -10.71
N ALA A 28 -8.61 -7.39 -11.43
CA ALA A 28 -7.67 -7.99 -12.36
C ALA A 28 -6.69 -8.95 -11.64
N ARG A 29 -6.18 -8.56 -10.48
CA ARG A 29 -5.34 -9.45 -9.65
C ARG A 29 -6.08 -10.71 -9.21
N SER A 30 -7.29 -10.57 -8.65
CA SER A 30 -8.10 -11.71 -8.19
C SER A 30 -8.42 -12.71 -9.31
N LEU A 31 -8.51 -12.24 -10.56
CA LEU A 31 -8.82 -13.04 -11.73
C LEU A 31 -7.57 -13.42 -12.55
N HIS A 32 -6.38 -13.07 -12.08
CA HIS A 32 -5.09 -13.27 -12.79
C HIS A 32 -5.08 -12.61 -14.19
N TRP A 33 -5.74 -11.45 -14.31
CA TRP A 33 -5.75 -10.64 -15.51
C TRP A 33 -4.58 -9.65 -15.52
N GLY A 34 -4.00 -9.42 -16.69
CA GLY A 34 -3.04 -8.34 -16.86
C GLY A 34 -3.74 -6.99 -16.88
N ILE A 35 -3.20 -6.01 -16.15
CA ILE A 35 -3.68 -4.63 -16.16
C ILE A 35 -2.51 -3.65 -16.26
N LEU A 36 -2.62 -2.68 -17.17
CA LEU A 36 -1.65 -1.61 -17.38
C LEU A 36 -2.40 -0.27 -17.46
N TYR A 37 -1.94 0.73 -16.73
CA TYR A 37 -2.41 2.10 -16.88
C TYR A 37 -1.34 2.97 -17.57
N ASP A 38 -1.64 3.42 -18.78
CA ASP A 38 -0.82 4.39 -19.50
C ASP A 38 -1.24 5.81 -19.07
N THR A 39 -0.41 6.44 -18.24
CA THR A 39 -0.67 7.78 -17.71
C THR A 39 -0.63 8.87 -18.79
N ASN A 40 0.17 8.70 -19.83
CA ASN A 40 0.30 9.68 -20.91
C ASN A 40 -0.94 9.72 -21.80
N ARG A 41 -1.61 8.57 -21.95
CA ARG A 41 -2.83 8.43 -22.77
C ARG A 41 -4.10 8.39 -21.92
N GLU A 42 -3.97 8.45 -20.59
CA GLU A 42 -5.09 8.23 -19.65
C GLU A 42 -5.89 6.95 -20.00
N THR A 43 -5.18 5.87 -20.33
CA THR A 43 -5.79 4.63 -20.83
C THR A 43 -5.45 3.45 -19.95
N VAL A 44 -6.47 2.70 -19.53
CA VAL A 44 -6.33 1.41 -18.85
C VAL A 44 -6.44 0.30 -19.86
N TYR A 45 -5.42 -0.54 -19.95
CA TYR A 45 -5.42 -1.77 -20.74
C TYR A 45 -5.65 -2.96 -19.82
N ILE A 46 -6.56 -3.84 -20.18
CA ILE A 46 -6.85 -5.08 -19.45
C ILE A 46 -6.72 -6.25 -20.42
N ASN A 47 -5.97 -7.27 -20.00
CA ASN A 47 -5.87 -8.55 -20.70
C ASN A 47 -6.49 -9.63 -19.83
N THR A 48 -7.64 -10.16 -20.22
CA THR A 48 -8.38 -11.18 -19.46
C THR A 48 -7.83 -12.61 -19.66
N LYS A 49 -6.90 -12.79 -20.61
CA LYS A 49 -6.35 -14.10 -21.00
C LYS A 49 -4.96 -14.35 -20.43
N SER A 50 -4.30 -13.34 -19.86
CA SER A 50 -2.93 -13.42 -19.37
C SER A 50 -2.69 -12.37 -18.30
N ALA A 51 -1.87 -12.69 -17.28
CA ALA A 51 -1.42 -11.75 -16.27
C ALA A 51 -0.51 -10.62 -16.85
N SER A 52 -0.06 -10.75 -18.11
CA SER A 52 0.71 -9.71 -18.80
C SER A 52 -0.15 -8.97 -19.82
N VAL A 53 0.01 -7.65 -19.91
CA VAL A 53 -0.57 -6.83 -20.97
C VAL A 53 0.51 -6.58 -22.01
N PRO A 54 0.31 -6.93 -23.30
CA PRO A 54 1.25 -6.54 -24.35
C PRO A 54 1.33 -5.01 -24.39
N VAL A 55 2.53 -4.48 -24.14
CA VAL A 55 2.79 -3.04 -24.32
C VAL A 55 2.64 -2.75 -25.81
N PRO A 56 1.79 -1.79 -26.23
CA PRO A 56 1.73 -1.38 -27.62
C PRO A 56 3.14 -0.99 -28.10
N PRO A 57 3.56 -1.38 -29.31
CA PRO A 57 4.90 -1.09 -29.79
C PRO A 57 5.10 0.44 -29.82
N HIS A 58 5.88 0.93 -28.87
CA HIS A 58 6.55 2.21 -28.97
C HIS A 58 8.03 1.90 -29.16
N GLU A 59 8.63 2.60 -30.11
CA GLU A 59 10.08 2.66 -30.29
C GLU A 59 10.72 2.89 -28.91
N ARG A 60 11.47 1.89 -28.43
CA ARG A 60 12.34 2.08 -27.27
C ARG A 60 13.41 3.08 -27.66
N PRO A 61 13.50 4.25 -27.05
CA PRO A 61 14.75 4.98 -27.06
C PRO A 61 15.79 4.11 -26.36
N ALA A 62 16.99 4.05 -26.92
CA ALA A 62 18.11 3.37 -26.30
C ALA A 62 18.28 3.83 -24.86
N SER A 63 18.49 2.87 -23.93
CA SER A 63 18.83 2.98 -22.51
C SER A 63 18.84 4.42 -21.94
N SER A 64 17.70 4.88 -21.46
CA SER A 64 17.56 6.15 -20.79
C SER A 64 17.80 5.99 -19.28
N PRO A 65 18.15 7.07 -18.54
CA PRO A 65 18.25 7.06 -17.08
C PRO A 65 17.01 6.52 -16.36
N ALA A 66 15.85 6.49 -17.00
CA ALA A 66 14.60 5.93 -16.49
C ALA A 66 14.65 4.38 -16.28
N GLU A 67 15.50 3.64 -16.99
CA GLU A 67 15.66 2.19 -16.77
C GLU A 67 16.47 1.89 -15.48
N ALA A 68 17.38 2.78 -15.10
CA ALA A 68 18.10 2.70 -13.82
C ALA A 68 17.16 3.01 -12.64
N GLU A 69 16.14 3.83 -12.83
CA GLU A 69 15.11 4.11 -11.83
C GLU A 69 14.08 2.97 -11.67
N SER A 70 13.86 2.16 -12.70
CA SER A 70 12.85 1.09 -12.70
C SER A 70 13.27 -0.20 -11.99
N ASN A 71 14.47 -0.29 -11.43
CA ASN A 71 15.00 -1.53 -10.86
C ASN A 71 15.69 -1.34 -9.50
N ARG A 72 15.34 -0.28 -8.79
CA ARG A 72 15.97 0.10 -7.50
C ARG A 72 15.85 -0.97 -6.42
N LEU A 73 14.80 -1.76 -6.46
CA LEU A 73 14.47 -2.76 -5.45
C LEU A 73 14.60 -4.20 -5.98
N ALA A 74 15.37 -4.39 -7.06
CA ALA A 74 15.61 -5.71 -7.62
C ALA A 74 16.18 -6.67 -6.58
N GLY A 75 15.59 -7.88 -6.49
CA GLY A 75 16.00 -8.91 -5.54
C GLY A 75 15.58 -8.63 -4.10
N LYS A 76 14.72 -7.63 -3.85
CA LYS A 76 14.11 -7.39 -2.54
C LYS A 76 12.73 -8.00 -2.47
N THR A 77 12.44 -8.71 -1.38
CA THR A 77 11.12 -9.24 -1.05
C THR A 77 10.51 -8.39 0.07
N ILE A 78 9.36 -7.78 -0.20
CA ILE A 78 8.72 -6.83 0.73
C ILE A 78 7.32 -7.35 1.06
N CYS A 79 7.05 -7.55 2.36
CA CYS A 79 5.72 -7.90 2.81
C CYS A 79 4.95 -6.64 3.22
N ILE A 80 3.78 -6.43 2.61
CA ILE A 80 2.83 -5.37 2.96
C ILE A 80 1.63 -5.99 3.65
N ASP A 81 1.27 -5.43 4.79
CA ASP A 81 0.14 -5.84 5.60
C ASP A 81 -0.89 -4.70 5.70
N PRO A 82 -1.93 -4.69 4.85
CA PRO A 82 -3.04 -3.76 5.04
C PRO A 82 -3.79 -4.13 6.31
N GLY A 83 -3.76 -3.26 7.32
CA GLY A 83 -4.43 -3.49 8.60
C GLY A 83 -5.94 -3.74 8.43
N HIS A 84 -6.53 -4.49 9.38
CA HIS A 84 -7.96 -4.85 9.35
C HIS A 84 -8.37 -5.66 8.13
N GLY A 85 -9.66 -5.76 7.82
CA GLY A 85 -10.21 -6.47 6.66
C GLY A 85 -11.34 -7.41 7.04
N GLY A 86 -12.20 -7.75 6.07
CA GLY A 86 -13.32 -8.64 6.27
C GLY A 86 -14.25 -8.17 7.38
N SER A 87 -14.35 -8.96 8.45
CA SER A 87 -15.19 -8.67 9.62
C SER A 87 -14.66 -7.51 10.48
N ASP A 88 -13.35 -7.25 10.48
CA ASP A 88 -12.73 -6.14 11.21
C ASP A 88 -12.69 -4.87 10.36
N LEU A 89 -13.54 -3.90 10.70
CA LEU A 89 -13.61 -2.61 10.01
C LEU A 89 -12.44 -1.67 10.35
N GLY A 90 -11.78 -1.87 11.49
CA GLY A 90 -10.92 -0.86 12.09
C GLY A 90 -11.70 0.36 12.56
N ALA A 91 -11.05 1.50 12.63
CA ALA A 91 -11.68 2.76 12.98
C ALA A 91 -12.55 3.31 11.84
N ILE A 92 -13.55 4.11 12.22
CA ILE A 92 -14.44 4.82 11.29
C ILE A 92 -14.30 6.32 11.54
N GLY A 93 -13.98 7.05 10.49
CA GLY A 93 -13.87 8.51 10.53
C GLY A 93 -15.21 9.22 10.66
N PRO A 94 -15.21 10.52 11.01
CA PRO A 94 -16.43 11.29 11.23
C PRO A 94 -17.38 11.35 10.02
N THR A 95 -16.88 11.22 8.81
CA THR A 95 -17.69 11.22 7.56
C THR A 95 -17.96 9.83 7.01
N GLY A 96 -17.54 8.78 7.72
CA GLY A 96 -17.79 7.39 7.37
C GLY A 96 -16.65 6.71 6.59
N THR A 97 -15.47 7.29 6.52
CA THR A 97 -14.29 6.62 5.97
C THR A 97 -13.92 5.43 6.85
N ILE A 98 -13.80 4.24 6.27
CA ILE A 98 -13.51 2.99 6.99
C ILE A 98 -12.01 2.69 6.85
N GLU A 99 -11.36 2.36 7.97
CA GLU A 99 -9.92 2.15 8.01
C GLU A 99 -9.49 0.98 7.11
N LYS A 100 -10.16 -0.17 7.17
CA LYS A 100 -9.81 -1.34 6.34
C LYS A 100 -9.77 -1.06 4.85
N ASP A 101 -10.70 -0.20 4.36
CA ASP A 101 -10.78 0.16 2.94
C ASP A 101 -9.62 1.09 2.57
N ASN A 102 -9.30 2.00 3.47
CA ASN A 102 -8.24 2.97 3.28
C ASN A 102 -6.85 2.32 3.30
N THR A 103 -6.59 1.45 4.27
CA THR A 103 -5.31 0.72 4.37
C THR A 103 -5.09 -0.17 3.17
N LEU A 104 -6.12 -0.87 2.69
CA LEU A 104 -6.05 -1.68 1.46
C LEU A 104 -5.75 -0.82 0.24
N ALA A 105 -6.41 0.34 0.09
CA ALA A 105 -6.19 1.22 -1.05
C ALA A 105 -4.75 1.76 -1.08
N ILE A 106 -4.18 2.18 0.06
CA ILE A 106 -2.79 2.62 0.16
C ILE A 106 -1.83 1.46 -0.16
N ALA A 107 -2.08 0.28 0.40
CA ALA A 107 -1.24 -0.90 0.20
C ALA A 107 -1.19 -1.36 -1.26
N LEU A 108 -2.32 -1.35 -1.98
CA LEU A 108 -2.37 -1.69 -3.40
C LEU A 108 -1.59 -0.70 -4.27
N LEU A 109 -1.66 0.60 -3.94
CA LEU A 109 -0.87 1.63 -4.62
C LEU A 109 0.63 1.47 -4.34
N LEU A 110 1.00 1.13 -3.11
CA LEU A 110 2.38 0.86 -2.72
C LEU A 110 2.92 -0.39 -3.42
N CYS A 111 2.15 -1.47 -3.46
CA CYS A 111 2.50 -2.70 -4.16
C CYS A 111 2.83 -2.44 -5.63
N ASP A 112 1.96 -1.74 -6.36
CA ASP A 112 2.18 -1.36 -7.76
C ASP A 112 3.51 -0.58 -7.97
N LYS A 113 3.85 0.31 -7.04
CA LYS A 113 5.10 1.08 -7.10
C LYS A 113 6.33 0.21 -6.83
N LEU A 114 6.27 -0.66 -5.85
CA LEU A 114 7.36 -1.56 -5.48
C LEU A 114 7.66 -2.56 -6.61
N GLU A 115 6.63 -3.19 -7.17
CA GLU A 115 6.75 -4.13 -8.29
C GLU A 115 7.34 -3.45 -9.54
N LYS A 116 6.91 -2.23 -9.87
CA LYS A 116 7.47 -1.43 -10.96
C LYS A 116 8.95 -1.06 -10.75
N ASN A 117 9.42 -1.11 -9.51
CA ASN A 117 10.81 -0.87 -9.15
C ASN A 117 11.59 -2.17 -8.87
N GLY A 118 11.08 -3.32 -9.31
CA GLY A 118 11.77 -4.60 -9.31
C GLY A 118 11.67 -5.42 -8.02
N ALA A 119 10.90 -4.98 -7.03
CA ALA A 119 10.68 -5.76 -5.81
C ALA A 119 9.72 -6.94 -6.07
N THR A 120 9.93 -8.03 -5.34
CA THR A 120 8.91 -9.05 -5.12
C THR A 120 8.03 -8.58 -3.97
N VAL A 121 6.72 -8.48 -4.19
CA VAL A 121 5.78 -8.02 -3.15
C VAL A 121 4.88 -9.16 -2.71
N ILE A 122 4.78 -9.34 -1.39
CA ILE A 122 3.85 -10.25 -0.74
C ILE A 122 2.85 -9.39 0.02
N MET A 123 1.56 -9.62 -0.18
CA MET A 123 0.52 -8.94 0.58
C MET A 123 -0.22 -9.93 1.48
N THR A 124 -0.50 -9.53 2.73
CA THR A 124 -1.29 -10.39 3.64
C THR A 124 -2.74 -10.51 3.19
N ARG A 125 -3.28 -9.46 2.57
CA ARG A 125 -4.56 -9.46 1.83
C ARG A 125 -4.50 -8.49 0.64
N GLU A 126 -5.20 -8.82 -0.43
CA GLU A 126 -5.33 -8.00 -1.65
C GLU A 126 -6.78 -7.57 -1.91
N THR A 127 -7.70 -8.07 -1.09
CA THR A 127 -9.15 -7.78 -1.16
C THR A 127 -9.67 -7.48 0.25
N ASP A 128 -10.94 -7.07 0.35
CA ASP A 128 -11.61 -6.95 1.64
C ASP A 128 -11.99 -8.35 2.15
N ARG A 129 -11.11 -8.92 2.96
CA ARG A 129 -11.29 -10.22 3.62
C ARG A 129 -10.49 -10.28 4.91
N ASP A 130 -10.88 -11.19 5.80
CA ASP A 130 -10.03 -11.66 6.89
C ASP A 130 -8.82 -12.40 6.31
N VAL A 131 -7.66 -12.31 6.95
CA VAL A 131 -6.43 -12.99 6.47
C VAL A 131 -6.47 -14.47 6.82
N SER A 132 -7.02 -14.80 7.99
CA SER A 132 -7.24 -16.18 8.43
C SER A 132 -8.61 -16.70 7.95
N MET A 133 -9.54 -16.84 8.87
CA MET A 133 -10.92 -17.23 8.60
C MET A 133 -11.87 -16.16 9.14
N PRO A 134 -13.09 -16.02 8.58
CA PRO A 134 -14.06 -15.07 9.08
C PRO A 134 -14.33 -15.25 10.57
N ASP A 135 -14.42 -14.11 11.29
CA ASP A 135 -14.69 -14.06 12.73
C ASP A 135 -13.68 -14.84 13.62
N ALA A 136 -12.45 -15.01 13.14
CA ALA A 136 -11.38 -15.63 13.93
C ALA A 136 -11.04 -14.76 15.16
N GLU A 137 -10.53 -15.42 16.22
CA GLU A 137 -9.95 -14.69 17.34
C GLU A 137 -8.77 -13.80 16.88
N THR A 138 -8.62 -12.65 17.51
CA THR A 138 -7.62 -11.63 17.12
C THR A 138 -6.20 -12.22 16.99
N GLU A 139 -5.80 -13.10 17.90
CA GLU A 139 -4.47 -13.71 17.85
C GLU A 139 -4.29 -14.62 16.63
N VAL A 140 -5.34 -15.34 16.20
CA VAL A 140 -5.32 -16.19 15.02
C VAL A 140 -5.20 -15.34 13.75
N GLU A 141 -5.97 -14.26 13.67
CA GLU A 141 -5.92 -13.32 12.55
C GLU A 141 -4.55 -12.64 12.44
N LEU A 142 -4.01 -12.13 13.54
CA LEU A 142 -2.68 -11.51 13.56
C LEU A 142 -1.57 -12.53 13.32
N GLY A 143 -1.72 -13.76 13.81
CA GLY A 143 -0.80 -14.87 13.56
C GLY A 143 -0.69 -15.21 12.08
N ALA A 144 -1.82 -15.27 11.36
CA ALA A 144 -1.84 -15.53 9.92
C ALA A 144 -1.04 -14.48 9.12
N ARG A 145 -1.12 -13.19 9.51
CA ARG A 145 -0.32 -12.11 8.91
C ARG A 145 1.18 -12.32 9.10
N VAL A 146 1.57 -12.69 10.32
CA VAL A 146 2.96 -13.00 10.68
C VAL A 146 3.47 -14.21 9.90
N ASP A 147 2.66 -15.28 9.78
CA ASP A 147 3.04 -16.51 9.10
C ASP A 147 3.26 -16.28 7.60
N ILE A 148 2.44 -15.45 6.96
CA ILE A 148 2.62 -15.06 5.56
C ILE A 148 3.98 -14.36 5.38
N ALA A 149 4.29 -13.37 6.22
CA ALA A 149 5.54 -12.63 6.13
C ALA A 149 6.77 -13.51 6.40
N ASN A 150 6.71 -14.33 7.45
CA ASN A 150 7.80 -15.21 7.84
C ASN A 150 8.00 -16.36 6.83
N GLY A 151 6.91 -16.87 6.24
CA GLY A 151 6.96 -17.94 5.22
C GLY A 151 7.50 -17.46 3.87
N ALA A 152 7.41 -16.16 3.59
CA ALA A 152 7.92 -15.56 2.37
C ALA A 152 9.41 -15.15 2.46
N ASP A 153 10.06 -15.31 3.62
CA ASP A 153 11.42 -14.80 3.89
C ASP A 153 11.60 -13.33 3.43
N ALA A 154 10.62 -12.47 3.77
CA ALA A 154 10.63 -11.09 3.34
C ALA A 154 11.83 -10.31 3.94
N ASP A 155 12.42 -9.40 3.16
CA ASP A 155 13.50 -8.51 3.64
C ASP A 155 13.00 -7.49 4.67
N ILE A 156 11.75 -7.02 4.51
CA ILE A 156 11.06 -6.10 5.43
C ILE A 156 9.57 -6.39 5.47
N PHE A 157 8.94 -6.00 6.60
CA PHE A 157 7.49 -6.06 6.81
C PHE A 157 6.94 -4.68 7.13
N ILE A 158 5.84 -4.28 6.47
CA ILE A 158 5.20 -2.98 6.66
C ILE A 158 3.71 -3.18 6.85
N SER A 159 3.22 -2.98 8.08
CA SER A 159 1.80 -2.91 8.40
C SER A 159 1.30 -1.48 8.26
N ILE A 160 0.18 -1.27 7.59
CA ILE A 160 -0.39 0.05 7.27
C ILE A 160 -1.71 0.20 8.00
N HIS A 161 -1.82 1.26 8.81
CA HIS A 161 -2.95 1.61 9.65
C HIS A 161 -3.30 3.10 9.57
N ASN A 162 -4.43 3.48 10.16
CA ASN A 162 -4.83 4.87 10.39
C ASN A 162 -5.24 5.04 11.84
N ASP A 163 -4.52 5.91 12.56
CA ASP A 163 -4.71 6.14 13.99
C ASP A 163 -6.10 6.71 14.30
N SER A 164 -6.59 6.43 15.48
CA SER A 164 -7.87 6.94 15.94
C SER A 164 -7.80 7.29 17.43
N PHE A 165 -8.41 8.41 17.79
CA PHE A 165 -8.48 8.84 19.18
C PHE A 165 -9.80 9.54 19.49
N THR A 166 -10.25 9.47 20.73
CA THR A 166 -11.52 10.10 21.18
C THR A 166 -11.52 11.62 21.05
N ASN A 167 -10.35 12.26 21.16
CA ASN A 167 -10.22 13.69 20.90
C ASN A 167 -10.02 13.92 19.38
N PRO A 168 -10.97 14.56 18.70
CA PRO A 168 -10.90 14.79 17.25
C PRO A 168 -9.81 15.77 16.82
N THR A 169 -9.15 16.45 17.75
CA THR A 169 -7.99 17.31 17.44
C THR A 169 -6.67 16.55 17.44
N ALA A 170 -6.66 15.25 17.79
CA ALA A 170 -5.49 14.41 17.62
C ALA A 170 -5.15 14.29 16.12
N ALA A 171 -3.90 14.54 15.75
CA ALA A 171 -3.45 14.58 14.37
C ALA A 171 -1.99 14.18 14.24
N GLY A 172 -1.60 13.74 13.06
CA GLY A 172 -0.21 13.48 12.66
C GLY A 172 0.12 12.03 12.40
N THR A 173 1.32 11.79 11.91
CA THR A 173 1.86 10.48 11.53
C THR A 173 2.74 9.90 12.62
N THR A 174 2.61 8.60 12.87
CA THR A 174 3.47 7.83 13.78
C THR A 174 3.94 6.55 13.09
N THR A 175 5.21 6.18 13.24
CA THR A 175 5.68 4.86 12.83
C THR A 175 6.18 4.08 14.03
N PHE A 176 5.65 2.88 14.24
CA PHE A 176 5.98 2.01 15.36
C PHE A 176 6.96 0.91 14.98
N HIS A 177 7.80 0.51 15.94
CA HIS A 177 8.75 -0.61 15.84
C HIS A 177 8.82 -1.39 17.16
N TYR A 178 9.35 -2.62 17.12
CA TYR A 178 9.54 -3.47 18.31
C TYR A 178 11.01 -3.52 18.79
N GLY A 179 11.80 -2.46 18.59
CA GLY A 179 13.12 -2.28 19.20
C GLY A 179 14.33 -2.84 18.44
N HIS A 180 14.15 -3.64 17.39
CA HIS A 180 15.30 -4.10 16.58
C HIS A 180 15.96 -2.91 15.83
N PRO A 181 17.30 -2.78 15.82
CA PRO A 181 17.97 -1.63 15.21
C PRO A 181 17.57 -1.35 13.75
N GLU A 182 17.45 -2.40 12.93
CA GLU A 182 17.03 -2.24 11.53
C GLU A 182 15.55 -1.84 11.40
N SER A 183 14.67 -2.28 12.32
CA SER A 183 13.28 -1.79 12.38
C SER A 183 13.22 -0.31 12.75
N ILE A 184 14.08 0.15 13.67
CA ILE A 184 14.19 1.58 14.03
C ILE A 184 14.67 2.39 12.81
N ARG A 185 15.66 1.89 12.07
CA ARG A 185 16.18 2.55 10.87
C ARG A 185 15.10 2.63 9.77
N LEU A 186 14.37 1.54 9.53
CA LEU A 186 13.25 1.49 8.59
C LEU A 186 12.14 2.48 9.00
N ALA A 187 11.75 2.47 10.28
CA ALA A 187 10.76 3.38 10.82
C ALA A 187 11.13 4.85 10.61
N ASN A 188 12.38 5.23 10.87
CA ASN A 188 12.85 6.61 10.66
C ASN A 188 12.81 7.03 9.19
N CYS A 189 13.19 6.14 8.27
CA CYS A 189 13.12 6.42 6.84
C CYS A 189 11.68 6.65 6.37
N ILE A 190 10.74 5.79 6.82
CA ILE A 190 9.33 5.89 6.45
C ILE A 190 8.67 7.10 7.12
N GLN A 191 8.86 7.28 8.43
CA GLN A 191 8.31 8.42 9.17
C GLN A 191 8.65 9.75 8.53
N LYS A 192 9.94 9.97 8.26
CA LYS A 192 10.41 11.21 7.64
C LYS A 192 9.76 11.43 6.27
N SER A 193 9.71 10.39 5.44
CA SER A 193 9.13 10.51 4.10
C SER A 193 7.63 10.77 4.12
N LEU A 194 6.88 10.15 5.05
CA LEU A 194 5.45 10.36 5.20
C LEU A 194 5.12 11.77 5.68
N VAL A 195 5.81 12.25 6.70
CA VAL A 195 5.63 13.62 7.22
C VAL A 195 5.91 14.66 6.13
N GLU A 196 7.01 14.50 5.38
CA GLU A 196 7.37 15.37 4.27
C GLU A 196 6.33 15.33 3.13
N GLY A 197 5.86 14.13 2.76
CA GLY A 197 4.98 13.94 1.60
C GLY A 197 3.51 14.30 1.85
N LEU A 198 3.01 14.07 3.06
CA LEU A 198 1.64 14.38 3.44
C LEU A 198 1.49 15.77 4.08
N GLY A 199 2.58 16.34 4.60
CA GLY A 199 2.53 17.58 5.36
C GLY A 199 1.86 17.43 6.73
N THR A 200 1.80 16.19 7.27
CA THR A 200 1.20 15.90 8.57
C THR A 200 2.12 16.29 9.72
N ARG A 201 1.53 16.44 10.91
CA ARG A 201 2.32 16.63 12.13
C ARG A 201 3.20 15.40 12.39
N ASP A 202 4.49 15.61 12.62
CA ASP A 202 5.40 14.55 13.04
C ASP A 202 5.16 14.17 14.52
N ARG A 203 4.70 12.93 14.74
CA ARG A 203 4.55 12.35 16.09
C ARG A 203 5.73 11.46 16.46
N GLY A 204 6.65 11.25 15.51
CA GLY A 204 7.89 10.52 15.68
C GLY A 204 7.79 9.02 15.55
N VAL A 205 8.95 8.39 15.64
CA VAL A 205 9.12 6.94 15.69
C VAL A 205 8.99 6.47 17.14
N ARG A 206 8.21 5.39 17.39
CA ARG A 206 7.90 4.94 18.72
C ARG A 206 8.03 3.43 18.88
N PHE A 207 8.41 3.01 20.07
CA PHE A 207 8.33 1.61 20.48
C PHE A 207 6.88 1.23 20.77
N ALA A 208 6.44 0.06 20.25
CA ALA A 208 5.18 -0.56 20.64
C ALA A 208 5.28 -2.09 20.48
N SER A 209 4.54 -2.81 21.33
CA SER A 209 4.50 -4.28 21.31
C SER A 209 3.29 -4.79 20.52
N PHE A 210 3.08 -4.25 19.32
CA PHE A 210 2.04 -4.78 18.44
C PHE A 210 2.43 -6.17 17.91
N PHE A 211 1.46 -7.08 17.89
CA PHE A 211 1.68 -8.49 17.58
C PHE A 211 2.44 -8.69 16.26
N VAL A 212 1.98 -8.05 15.18
CA VAL A 212 2.55 -8.26 13.84
C VAL A 212 4.01 -7.78 13.70
N ILE A 213 4.42 -6.72 14.41
CA ILE A 213 5.82 -6.25 14.37
C ILE A 213 6.72 -6.90 15.43
N ARG A 214 6.11 -7.59 16.40
CA ARG A 214 6.82 -8.32 17.44
C ARG A 214 7.26 -9.71 17.00
N TYR A 215 6.39 -10.43 16.25
CA TYR A 215 6.59 -11.84 15.93
C TYR A 215 7.07 -12.10 14.49
N THR A 216 7.17 -11.06 13.67
CA THR A 216 7.86 -11.14 12.37
C THR A 216 9.38 -11.21 12.57
N LYS A 217 10.07 -12.01 11.73
CA LYS A 217 11.52 -12.30 11.85
C LYS A 217 12.40 -11.24 11.19
N MET A 218 11.87 -10.50 10.25
CA MET A 218 12.56 -9.45 9.49
C MET A 218 12.37 -8.07 10.16
N PRO A 219 13.11 -7.03 9.75
CA PRO A 219 12.82 -5.65 10.13
C PRO A 219 11.37 -5.29 9.82
N ALA A 220 10.64 -4.89 10.86
CA ALA A 220 9.18 -4.71 10.81
C ALA A 220 8.75 -3.37 11.41
N VAL A 221 7.77 -2.74 10.78
CA VAL A 221 7.16 -1.49 11.23
C VAL A 221 5.64 -1.53 11.08
N LEU A 222 4.95 -0.79 11.94
CA LEU A 222 3.54 -0.45 11.80
C LEU A 222 3.43 1.07 11.62
N VAL A 223 2.76 1.47 10.57
CA VAL A 223 2.65 2.86 10.13
C VAL A 223 1.23 3.36 10.37
N GLU A 224 1.09 4.31 11.25
CA GLU A 224 -0.12 5.12 11.40
C GLU A 224 0.00 6.33 10.49
N VAL A 225 -0.62 6.25 9.32
CA VAL A 225 -0.45 7.25 8.24
C VAL A 225 -0.92 8.63 8.70
N ALA A 226 -2.10 8.69 9.32
CA ALA A 226 -2.74 9.89 9.87
C ALA A 226 -3.91 9.46 10.76
N PHE A 227 -4.54 10.39 11.47
CA PHE A 227 -5.72 10.11 12.29
C PHE A 227 -7.00 10.10 11.48
N ILE A 228 -7.61 8.93 11.29
CA ILE A 228 -8.91 8.81 10.62
C ILE A 228 -10.04 9.48 11.42
N SER A 229 -9.87 9.61 12.75
CA SER A 229 -10.81 10.31 13.65
C SER A 229 -10.70 11.83 13.59
N ASN A 230 -9.67 12.40 12.95
CA ASN A 230 -9.50 13.83 12.74
C ASN A 230 -10.18 14.25 11.44
N PRO A 231 -11.14 15.22 11.46
CA PRO A 231 -11.90 15.58 10.25
C PRO A 231 -11.03 16.09 9.09
N GLU A 232 -9.93 16.81 9.37
CA GLU A 232 -9.05 17.34 8.34
C GLU A 232 -8.18 16.23 7.73
N GLU A 233 -7.65 15.32 8.57
CA GLU A 233 -6.84 14.19 8.11
C GLU A 233 -7.70 13.10 7.45
N GLU A 234 -8.96 12.91 7.89
CA GLU A 234 -9.91 12.02 7.21
C GLU A 234 -10.13 12.44 5.75
N VAL A 235 -10.26 13.73 5.45
CA VAL A 235 -10.40 14.23 4.08
C VAL A 235 -9.18 13.84 3.23
N VAL A 236 -7.97 13.92 3.79
CA VAL A 236 -6.75 13.49 3.11
C VAL A 236 -6.77 11.98 2.88
N LEU A 237 -7.05 11.19 3.91
CA LEU A 237 -7.11 9.73 3.86
C LEU A 237 -8.19 9.20 2.90
N ALA A 238 -9.35 9.85 2.86
CA ALA A 238 -10.44 9.49 1.97
C ALA A 238 -10.15 9.84 0.50
N SER A 239 -9.24 10.79 0.25
CA SER A 239 -8.95 11.27 -1.10
C SER A 239 -7.99 10.32 -1.85
N ILE A 240 -8.15 10.25 -3.17
CA ILE A 240 -7.24 9.49 -4.05
C ILE A 240 -5.82 10.08 -3.99
N ASP A 241 -5.71 11.42 -3.99
CA ASP A 241 -4.43 12.12 -3.94
C ASP A 241 -3.70 11.85 -2.63
N GLY A 242 -4.40 11.88 -1.49
CA GLY A 242 -3.83 11.58 -0.18
C GLY A 242 -3.34 10.13 -0.08
N ARG A 243 -4.13 9.16 -0.53
CA ARG A 243 -3.72 7.74 -0.57
C ARG A 243 -2.53 7.52 -1.50
N TYR A 244 -2.51 8.17 -2.65
CA TYR A 244 -1.36 8.12 -3.57
C TYR A 244 -0.11 8.73 -2.93
N LYS A 245 -0.21 9.89 -2.28
CA LYS A 245 0.90 10.53 -1.57
C LYS A 245 1.40 9.68 -0.41
N ALA A 246 0.51 9.03 0.35
CA ALA A 246 0.88 8.10 1.41
C ALA A 246 1.69 6.93 0.86
N ALA A 247 1.19 6.26 -0.18
CA ALA A 247 1.89 5.15 -0.84
C ALA A 247 3.24 5.58 -1.44
N GLU A 248 3.30 6.75 -2.11
CA GLU A 248 4.55 7.31 -2.63
C GLU A 248 5.56 7.58 -1.51
N SER A 249 5.11 8.17 -0.41
CA SER A 249 5.97 8.51 0.72
C SER A 249 6.53 7.27 1.42
N ILE A 250 5.71 6.22 1.60
CA ILE A 250 6.18 4.93 2.14
C ILE A 250 7.22 4.33 1.17
N PHE A 251 6.94 4.33 -0.13
CA PHE A 251 7.88 3.86 -1.16
C PHE A 251 9.22 4.59 -1.08
N GLN A 252 9.22 5.92 -1.00
CA GLN A 252 10.44 6.71 -0.87
C GLN A 252 11.20 6.40 0.44
N GLY A 253 10.50 6.12 1.53
CA GLY A 253 11.08 5.66 2.78
C GLY A 253 11.79 4.31 2.63
N ILE A 254 11.19 3.37 1.91
CA ILE A 254 11.76 2.05 1.60
C ILE A 254 13.02 2.18 0.74
N VAL A 255 12.98 2.98 -0.31
CA VAL A 255 14.14 3.28 -1.18
C VAL A 255 15.29 3.85 -0.34
N LYS A 256 15.02 4.84 0.51
CA LYS A 256 16.02 5.40 1.44
C LYS A 256 16.57 4.36 2.41
N TYR A 257 15.73 3.44 2.89
CA TYR A 257 16.15 2.36 3.79
C TYR A 257 17.14 1.41 3.11
N PHE A 258 16.86 0.97 1.89
CA PHE A 258 17.79 0.11 1.15
C PHE A 258 18.98 0.87 0.57
N LYS A 259 18.99 2.21 0.61
CA LYS A 259 20.06 3.09 0.07
C LYS A 259 20.25 2.92 -1.44
N VAL A 260 19.16 2.82 -2.18
CA VAL A 260 19.14 2.60 -3.63
C VAL A 260 18.37 3.74 -4.34
#